data_d61003a0b0de7b4ab863731ceb2482bc
#
_entry.id   d61003a0b0de7b4ab863731ceb2482bc
#
_cell.length_a   1.000
_cell.length_b   1.000
_cell.length_c   1.000
_cell.angle_alpha   90.00
_cell.angle_beta   90.00
_cell.angle_gamma   90.00
#
_symmetry.space_group_name_H-M   'P 1'
#
loop_
_entity.id
_entity.type
_entity.pdbx_description
1 polymer ?
#
loop_
_entity_poly.entity_id
_entity_poly.type
_entity_poly.pdbx_seq_one_letter_code
_entity_poly.pdbx_strand_id
1 'polypeptide(L)'
;MKRVTEDHQGRAVRGVASNYLCDLKVGDTVQVIGPFGQSFLMPNHPRSHIVMVCTGTGSAPMRAMTEWRRRLRKSGKFEGGKLMLFFGARTREELPYFGPLTSLPKDFIDINLAFSRTPGQPRRYVQDLMHERAVDLAPLLADPNAHFYVCGLKAMEEGVLLALRDAASGSGLDWEEVAGSLKREGRLHLETY
;
A
#
# COMPACT_ATOMS: atom_id res chain seq x y z
N MET A 1 -10.02 -9.61 5.45
CA MET A 1 -11.04 -8.67 5.97
C MET A 1 -10.96 -8.69 7.48
N LYS A 2 -11.17 -7.55 8.14
CA LYS A 2 -11.25 -7.47 9.60
C LYS A 2 -12.74 -7.49 10.03
N ARG A 3 -13.09 -8.38 10.95
CA ARG A 3 -14.43 -8.41 11.56
C ARG A 3 -14.63 -7.16 12.42
N VAL A 4 -15.69 -6.41 12.18
CA VAL A 4 -16.03 -5.22 12.98
C VAL A 4 -16.94 -5.65 14.12
N THR A 5 -16.43 -5.54 15.34
CA THR A 5 -17.15 -5.87 16.60
C THR A 5 -17.29 -4.65 17.50
N GLU A 6 -16.58 -3.55 17.21
CA GLU A 6 -16.56 -2.32 17.99
C GLU A 6 -16.56 -1.12 17.05
N ASP A 7 -17.19 -0.02 17.45
CA ASP A 7 -17.10 1.27 16.77
C ASP A 7 -15.81 2.03 17.18
N HIS A 8 -15.66 3.23 16.64
CA HIS A 8 -14.52 4.11 16.94
C HIS A 8 -14.47 4.60 18.39
N GLN A 9 -15.57 4.47 19.15
CA GLN A 9 -15.68 4.83 20.57
C GLN A 9 -15.55 3.60 21.50
N GLY A 10 -15.25 2.41 20.94
CA GLY A 10 -15.13 1.16 21.71
C GLY A 10 -16.46 0.52 22.11
N ARG A 11 -17.60 0.99 21.57
CA ARG A 11 -18.91 0.39 21.85
C ARG A 11 -19.09 -0.85 20.99
N ALA A 12 -19.67 -1.91 21.56
CA ALA A 12 -19.97 -3.14 20.85
C ALA A 12 -20.93 -2.87 19.67
N VAL A 13 -20.47 -3.12 18.45
CA VAL A 13 -21.22 -2.98 17.20
C VAL A 13 -20.93 -4.16 16.29
N ARG A 14 -21.98 -4.79 15.77
CA ARG A 14 -21.84 -5.85 14.76
C ARG A 14 -21.89 -5.22 13.36
N GLY A 15 -20.74 -5.01 12.76
CA GLY A 15 -20.65 -4.53 11.36
C GLY A 15 -21.31 -5.56 10.40
N VAL A 16 -22.31 -5.13 9.63
CA VAL A 16 -23.12 -6.02 8.78
C VAL A 16 -22.29 -6.78 7.76
N ALA A 17 -21.65 -6.06 6.83
CA ALA A 17 -20.89 -6.68 5.74
C ALA A 17 -19.67 -7.46 6.22
N SER A 18 -18.93 -6.91 7.20
CA SER A 18 -17.72 -7.56 7.72
C SER A 18 -18.02 -8.86 8.42
N ASN A 19 -19.08 -8.91 9.22
CA ASN A 19 -19.50 -10.16 9.88
C ASN A 19 -20.05 -11.16 8.87
N TYR A 20 -20.92 -10.74 7.95
CA TYR A 20 -21.44 -11.60 6.88
C TYR A 20 -20.29 -12.29 6.12
N LEU A 21 -19.33 -11.53 5.61
CA LEU A 21 -18.20 -12.08 4.85
C LEU A 21 -17.25 -12.93 5.69
N CYS A 22 -17.08 -12.62 7.00
CA CYS A 22 -16.27 -13.43 7.90
C CYS A 22 -16.97 -14.74 8.35
N ASP A 23 -18.28 -14.81 8.22
CA ASP A 23 -19.07 -16.01 8.57
C ASP A 23 -19.21 -17.00 7.41
N LEU A 24 -18.83 -16.61 6.17
CA LEU A 24 -18.85 -17.46 5.00
C LEU A 24 -17.94 -18.70 5.16
N LYS A 25 -18.43 -19.82 4.68
CA LYS A 25 -17.71 -21.09 4.63
C LYS A 25 -17.34 -21.45 3.20
N VAL A 26 -16.42 -22.38 3.05
CA VAL A 26 -16.08 -22.94 1.75
C VAL A 26 -17.31 -23.58 1.11
N GLY A 27 -17.68 -23.13 -0.09
CA GLY A 27 -18.87 -23.57 -0.81
C GLY A 27 -20.05 -22.59 -0.76
N ASP A 28 -20.02 -21.58 0.11
CA ASP A 28 -21.05 -20.54 0.14
C ASP A 28 -20.96 -19.65 -1.11
N THR A 29 -22.10 -19.24 -1.61
CA THR A 29 -22.21 -18.36 -2.79
C THR A 29 -22.47 -16.94 -2.37
N VAL A 30 -21.76 -15.98 -2.97
CA VAL A 30 -21.95 -14.53 -2.80
C VAL A 30 -22.27 -13.89 -4.13
N GLN A 31 -23.27 -13.02 -4.16
CA GLN A 31 -23.51 -12.17 -5.31
C GLN A 31 -22.53 -11.00 -5.31
N VAL A 32 -21.87 -10.79 -6.43
CA VAL A 32 -20.91 -9.69 -6.63
C VAL A 32 -21.31 -8.88 -7.85
N ILE A 33 -21.34 -7.57 -7.70
CA ILE A 33 -21.56 -6.64 -8.80
C ILE A 33 -20.26 -5.87 -9.02
N GLY A 34 -19.80 -5.76 -10.26
CA GLY A 34 -18.56 -5.05 -10.57
C GLY A 34 -17.91 -5.61 -11.84
N PRO A 35 -16.65 -5.24 -12.13
CA PRO A 35 -15.80 -4.36 -11.29
C PRO A 35 -16.22 -2.89 -11.36
N PHE A 36 -16.03 -2.17 -10.25
CA PHE A 36 -16.19 -0.73 -10.15
C PHE A 36 -14.85 -0.07 -9.81
N GLY A 37 -14.71 1.20 -10.16
CA GLY A 37 -13.52 2.01 -9.90
C GLY A 37 -12.71 2.29 -11.17
N GLN A 38 -12.15 3.50 -11.24
CA GLN A 38 -11.34 3.96 -12.38
C GLN A 38 -10.03 4.62 -11.92
N SER A 39 -9.88 4.90 -10.63
CA SER A 39 -8.82 5.73 -10.09
C SER A 39 -7.64 4.97 -9.48
N PHE A 40 -7.87 3.76 -8.96
CA PHE A 40 -6.85 2.96 -8.26
C PHE A 40 -6.45 1.73 -9.05
N LEU A 41 -6.16 1.94 -10.35
CA LEU A 41 -5.78 0.87 -11.26
C LEU A 41 -4.26 0.77 -11.37
N MET A 42 -3.77 -0.47 -11.37
CA MET A 42 -2.35 -0.73 -11.62
C MET A 42 -1.98 -0.34 -13.06
N PRO A 43 -0.79 0.26 -13.29
CA PRO A 43 -0.34 0.60 -14.62
C PRO A 43 -0.22 -0.66 -15.48
N ASN A 44 -0.68 -0.56 -16.74
CA ASN A 44 -0.68 -1.68 -17.67
C ASN A 44 0.75 -2.08 -18.13
N HIS A 45 1.70 -1.16 -18.01
CA HIS A 45 3.05 -1.41 -18.48
C HIS A 45 3.84 -2.28 -17.49
N PRO A 46 4.37 -3.44 -17.90
CA PRO A 46 5.02 -4.40 -16.99
C PRO A 46 6.34 -3.90 -16.38
N ARG A 47 6.94 -2.85 -16.95
CA ARG A 47 8.18 -2.23 -16.45
C ARG A 47 7.96 -1.11 -15.44
N SER A 48 6.71 -0.68 -15.20
CA SER A 48 6.44 0.40 -14.27
C SER A 48 6.91 0.05 -12.86
N HIS A 49 7.52 1.03 -12.20
CA HIS A 49 7.81 0.95 -10.77
C HIS A 49 6.55 1.22 -9.96
N ILE A 50 6.33 0.48 -8.89
CA ILE A 50 5.15 0.61 -8.06
C ILE A 50 5.58 0.79 -6.60
N VAL A 51 5.34 1.98 -6.06
CA VAL A 51 5.50 2.28 -4.65
C VAL A 51 4.13 2.17 -3.98
N MET A 52 4.00 1.29 -3.02
CA MET A 52 2.77 0.95 -2.32
C MET A 52 2.89 1.35 -0.85
N VAL A 53 1.96 2.15 -0.37
CA VAL A 53 1.92 2.57 1.05
C VAL A 53 0.55 2.25 1.61
N CYS A 54 0.49 1.47 2.68
CA CYS A 54 -0.79 1.06 3.24
C CYS A 54 -0.77 0.81 4.75
N THR A 55 -1.98 0.86 5.33
CA THR A 55 -2.24 0.41 6.69
C THR A 55 -3.51 -0.43 6.73
N GLY A 56 -3.56 -1.43 7.60
CA GLY A 56 -4.75 -2.23 7.84
C GLY A 56 -5.33 -2.88 6.57
N THR A 57 -6.61 -2.64 6.31
CA THR A 57 -7.32 -3.18 5.14
C THR A 57 -6.90 -2.57 3.81
N GLY A 58 -6.22 -1.43 3.81
CA GLY A 58 -5.57 -0.85 2.64
C GLY A 58 -4.51 -1.74 1.99
N SER A 59 -4.10 -2.82 2.67
CA SER A 59 -3.21 -3.84 2.10
C SER A 59 -3.86 -4.68 0.97
N ALA A 60 -5.17 -4.69 0.85
CA ALA A 60 -5.87 -5.52 -0.12
C ALA A 60 -5.53 -5.18 -1.59
N PRO A 61 -5.61 -3.92 -2.05
CA PRO A 61 -5.17 -3.56 -3.39
C PRO A 61 -3.66 -3.78 -3.60
N MET A 62 -2.84 -3.53 -2.58
CA MET A 62 -1.39 -3.75 -2.68
C MET A 62 -1.05 -5.24 -2.90
N ARG A 63 -1.80 -6.13 -2.22
CA ARG A 63 -1.69 -7.57 -2.47
C ARG A 63 -2.10 -7.93 -3.90
N ALA A 64 -3.17 -7.36 -4.42
CA ALA A 64 -3.63 -7.62 -5.79
C ALA A 64 -2.57 -7.25 -6.83
N MET A 65 -1.93 -6.07 -6.67
CA MET A 65 -0.84 -5.61 -7.54
C MET A 65 0.39 -6.52 -7.44
N THR A 66 0.78 -6.91 -6.22
CA THR A 66 1.91 -7.83 -5.98
C THR A 66 1.65 -9.20 -6.63
N GLU A 67 0.46 -9.76 -6.45
CA GLU A 67 0.08 -11.05 -7.04
C GLU A 67 0.01 -11.01 -8.58
N TRP A 68 -0.44 -9.90 -9.15
CA TRP A 68 -0.42 -9.70 -10.59
C TRP A 68 1.01 -9.73 -11.13
N ARG A 69 1.92 -8.95 -10.55
CA ARG A 69 3.34 -8.94 -10.93
C ARG A 69 4.01 -10.29 -10.72
N ARG A 70 3.65 -11.02 -9.66
CA ARG A 70 4.12 -12.38 -9.42
C ARG A 70 3.68 -13.36 -10.52
N ARG A 71 2.45 -13.23 -11.03
CA ARG A 71 1.95 -14.02 -12.17
C ARG A 71 2.70 -13.69 -13.45
N LEU A 72 2.96 -12.42 -13.72
CA LEU A 72 3.79 -12.01 -14.86
C LEU A 72 5.19 -12.61 -14.78
N ARG A 73 5.81 -12.59 -13.60
CA ARG A 73 7.14 -13.21 -13.39
C ARG A 73 7.11 -14.73 -13.66
N LYS A 74 6.10 -15.43 -13.15
CA LYS A 74 5.94 -16.88 -13.40
C LYS A 74 5.72 -17.24 -14.86
N SER A 75 5.05 -16.38 -15.62
CA SER A 75 4.78 -16.58 -17.04
C SER A 75 5.90 -16.07 -17.98
N GLY A 76 7.02 -15.61 -17.43
CA GLY A 76 8.12 -15.02 -18.21
C GLY A 76 7.80 -13.66 -18.86
N LYS A 77 6.70 -13.02 -18.47
CA LYS A 77 6.25 -11.73 -19.00
C LYS A 77 6.61 -10.55 -18.09
N PHE A 78 7.35 -10.79 -17.03
CA PHE A 78 7.83 -9.73 -16.14
C PHE A 78 9.09 -9.12 -16.73
N GLU A 79 8.99 -7.88 -17.13
CA GLU A 79 10.07 -7.15 -17.82
C GLU A 79 10.87 -6.22 -16.88
N GLY A 80 10.67 -6.32 -15.60
CA GLY A 80 11.29 -5.46 -14.58
C GLY A 80 10.26 -4.56 -13.89
N GLY A 81 10.74 -3.42 -13.38
CA GLY A 81 9.96 -2.52 -12.53
C GLY A 81 10.14 -2.89 -11.05
N LYS A 82 10.50 -1.88 -10.26
CA LYS A 82 10.71 -2.02 -8.81
C LYS A 82 9.36 -2.09 -8.12
N LEU A 83 9.17 -3.05 -7.21
CA LEU A 83 8.06 -3.05 -6.28
C LEU A 83 8.59 -2.67 -4.90
N MET A 84 8.04 -1.61 -4.31
CA MET A 84 8.39 -1.17 -2.96
C MET A 84 7.13 -1.05 -2.13
N LEU A 85 7.06 -1.75 -1.00
CA LEU A 85 5.91 -1.75 -0.11
C LEU A 85 6.29 -1.18 1.26
N PHE A 86 5.56 -0.16 1.68
CA PHE A 86 5.54 0.35 3.05
C PHE A 86 4.23 -0.04 3.71
N PHE A 87 4.29 -0.90 4.71
CA PHE A 87 3.11 -1.43 5.35
C PHE A 87 3.12 -1.19 6.86
N GLY A 88 2.14 -0.44 7.35
CA GLY A 88 1.96 -0.13 8.77
C GLY A 88 0.90 -1.00 9.44
N ALA A 89 1.26 -1.56 10.59
CA ALA A 89 0.35 -2.28 11.47
C ALA A 89 0.58 -1.86 12.94
N ARG A 90 -0.30 -2.27 13.84
CA ARG A 90 -0.08 -2.06 15.28
C ARG A 90 1.02 -2.97 15.77
N THR A 91 0.87 -4.25 15.50
CA THR A 91 1.84 -5.30 15.86
C THR A 91 2.08 -6.22 14.66
N ARG A 92 3.04 -7.12 14.79
CA ARG A 92 3.38 -8.09 13.73
C ARG A 92 2.24 -9.10 13.49
N GLU A 93 1.53 -9.47 14.54
CA GLU A 93 0.44 -10.43 14.50
C GLU A 93 -0.80 -9.87 13.79
N GLU A 94 -0.94 -8.56 13.73
CA GLU A 94 -2.04 -7.89 13.00
C GLU A 94 -1.79 -7.75 11.49
N LEU A 95 -0.62 -8.14 10.98
CA LEU A 95 -0.34 -8.10 9.54
C LEU A 95 -1.17 -9.15 8.80
N PRO A 96 -2.10 -8.77 7.91
CA PRO A 96 -2.76 -9.72 7.04
C PRO A 96 -1.75 -10.26 6.01
N TYR A 97 -1.89 -11.53 5.65
CA TYR A 97 -1.04 -12.21 4.64
C TYR A 97 0.45 -12.27 4.99
N PHE A 98 0.81 -12.19 6.26
CA PHE A 98 2.20 -12.09 6.69
C PHE A 98 3.07 -13.24 6.18
N GLY A 99 2.64 -14.49 6.30
CA GLY A 99 3.40 -15.65 5.82
C GLY A 99 3.69 -15.58 4.32
N PRO A 100 2.66 -15.48 3.45
CA PRO A 100 2.86 -15.34 2.01
C PRO A 100 3.65 -14.09 1.62
N LEU A 101 3.47 -12.96 2.32
CA LEU A 101 4.17 -11.72 2.02
C LEU A 101 5.67 -11.84 2.28
N THR A 102 6.06 -12.35 3.44
CA THR A 102 7.47 -12.48 3.84
C THR A 102 8.23 -13.59 3.12
N SER A 103 7.52 -14.51 2.46
CA SER A 103 8.12 -15.55 1.63
C SER A 103 8.46 -15.08 0.20
N LEU A 104 8.08 -13.85 -0.17
CA LEU A 104 8.41 -13.32 -1.48
C LEU A 104 9.91 -13.02 -1.61
N PRO A 105 10.50 -13.29 -2.79
CA PRO A 105 11.92 -13.02 -3.02
C PRO A 105 12.25 -11.52 -2.88
N LYS A 106 13.35 -11.20 -2.23
CA LYS A 106 13.81 -9.81 -2.03
C LYS A 106 14.18 -9.09 -3.32
N ASP A 107 14.56 -9.82 -4.36
CA ASP A 107 14.80 -9.29 -5.70
C ASP A 107 13.52 -8.99 -6.47
N PHE A 108 12.37 -9.42 -5.95
CA PHE A 108 11.05 -9.17 -6.53
C PHE A 108 10.34 -7.99 -5.89
N ILE A 109 10.38 -7.89 -4.57
CA ILE A 109 9.69 -6.83 -3.82
C ILE A 109 10.50 -6.41 -2.59
N ASP A 110 10.64 -5.11 -2.41
CA ASP A 110 11.24 -4.49 -1.23
C ASP A 110 10.13 -4.18 -0.22
N ILE A 111 10.14 -4.86 0.93
CA ILE A 111 9.08 -4.79 1.95
C ILE A 111 9.60 -4.08 3.19
N ASN A 112 8.96 -2.98 3.54
CA ASN A 112 9.26 -2.13 4.68
C ASN A 112 8.06 -2.16 5.66
N LEU A 113 8.25 -2.71 6.87
CA LEU A 113 7.21 -2.91 7.86
C LEU A 113 7.35 -1.95 9.04
N ALA A 114 6.32 -1.17 9.33
CA ALA A 114 6.25 -0.26 10.46
C ALA A 114 5.27 -0.78 11.53
N PHE A 115 5.71 -0.78 12.80
CA PHE A 115 4.87 -1.22 13.91
C PHE A 115 4.71 -0.11 14.96
N SER A 116 3.46 0.24 15.26
CA SER A 116 3.16 1.35 16.16
C SER A 116 2.90 0.95 17.61
N ARG A 117 2.79 -0.35 17.92
CA ARG A 117 2.46 -0.86 19.27
C ARG A 117 3.27 -2.11 19.65
N THR A 118 4.51 -2.20 19.23
CA THR A 118 5.41 -3.27 19.72
C THR A 118 5.85 -2.94 21.14
N PRO A 119 5.64 -3.84 22.13
CA PRO A 119 6.07 -3.62 23.51
C PRO A 119 7.58 -3.33 23.59
N GLY A 120 7.95 -2.29 24.35
CA GLY A 120 9.35 -1.92 24.58
C GLY A 120 10.06 -1.26 23.39
N GLN A 121 9.36 -0.97 22.30
CA GLN A 121 9.91 -0.28 21.14
C GLN A 121 9.21 1.07 20.90
N PRO A 122 9.91 2.06 20.33
CA PRO A 122 9.28 3.31 19.91
C PRO A 122 8.24 3.04 18.83
N ARG A 123 7.20 3.86 18.80
CA ARG A 123 6.19 3.80 17.74
C ARG A 123 6.82 4.15 16.41
N ARG A 124 6.56 3.33 15.38
CA ARG A 124 6.99 3.58 14.02
C ARG A 124 5.80 3.53 13.08
N TYR A 125 5.77 4.46 12.15
CA TYR A 125 4.74 4.59 11.13
C TYR A 125 5.37 4.47 9.73
N VAL A 126 4.56 4.31 8.72
CA VAL A 126 5.04 4.15 7.33
C VAL A 126 5.85 5.35 6.85
N GLN A 127 5.46 6.56 7.22
CA GLN A 127 6.19 7.78 6.87
C GLN A 127 7.59 7.83 7.47
N ASP A 128 7.81 7.26 8.68
CA ASP A 128 9.13 7.19 9.30
C ASP A 128 10.08 6.34 8.44
N LEU A 129 9.56 5.18 7.95
CA LEU A 129 10.32 4.32 7.04
C LEU A 129 10.56 4.99 5.67
N MET A 130 9.61 5.78 5.20
CA MET A 130 9.77 6.53 3.94
C MET A 130 10.86 7.59 4.06
N HIS A 131 10.96 8.29 5.19
CA HIS A 131 12.08 9.21 5.46
C HIS A 131 13.43 8.49 5.47
N GLU A 132 13.51 7.31 6.10
CA GLU A 132 14.73 6.49 6.10
C GLU A 132 15.13 6.02 4.68
N ARG A 133 14.16 5.89 3.79
CA ARG A 133 14.33 5.45 2.41
C ARG A 133 14.21 6.59 1.38
N ALA A 134 14.39 7.84 1.81
CA ALA A 134 14.28 9.02 0.95
C ALA A 134 15.19 8.94 -0.29
N VAL A 135 16.41 8.42 -0.12
CA VAL A 135 17.39 8.25 -1.23
C VAL A 135 16.88 7.25 -2.29
N ASP A 136 16.13 6.24 -1.89
CA ASP A 136 15.52 5.28 -2.82
C ASP A 136 14.24 5.80 -3.47
N LEU A 137 13.50 6.67 -2.78
CA LEU A 137 12.24 7.25 -3.25
C LEU A 137 12.47 8.41 -4.23
N ALA A 138 13.49 9.23 -4.02
CA ALA A 138 13.74 10.41 -4.83
C ALA A 138 13.92 10.11 -6.32
N PRO A 139 14.70 9.10 -6.75
CA PRO A 139 14.77 8.72 -8.16
C PRO A 139 13.43 8.29 -8.75
N LEU A 140 12.58 7.63 -7.93
CA LEU A 140 11.25 7.19 -8.37
C LEU A 140 10.27 8.35 -8.53
N LEU A 141 10.43 9.43 -7.76
CA LEU A 141 9.63 10.65 -7.93
C LEU A 141 9.91 11.34 -9.28
N ALA A 142 11.17 11.29 -9.73
CA ALA A 142 11.59 11.83 -11.01
C ALA A 142 11.31 10.90 -12.21
N ASP A 143 11.04 9.61 -11.97
CA ASP A 143 10.84 8.62 -13.04
C ASP A 143 9.38 8.65 -13.54
N PRO A 144 9.13 8.96 -14.84
CA PRO A 144 7.78 8.95 -15.41
C PRO A 144 7.11 7.56 -15.40
N ASN A 145 7.87 6.48 -15.22
CA ASN A 145 7.33 5.13 -15.11
C ASN A 145 7.02 4.69 -13.68
N ALA A 146 7.23 5.56 -12.69
CA ALA A 146 6.94 5.25 -11.30
C ALA A 146 5.54 5.72 -10.89
N HIS A 147 4.78 4.82 -10.26
CA HIS A 147 3.43 5.06 -9.75
C HIS A 147 3.38 4.84 -8.24
N PHE A 148 2.67 5.72 -7.56
CA PHE A 148 2.54 5.73 -6.10
C PHE A 148 1.09 5.44 -5.71
N TYR A 149 0.88 4.47 -4.84
CA TYR A 149 -0.43 4.04 -4.35
C TYR A 149 -0.47 4.15 -2.84
N VAL A 150 -1.40 4.92 -2.33
CA VAL A 150 -1.59 5.13 -0.89
C VAL A 150 -3.01 4.72 -0.52
N CYS A 151 -3.15 3.73 0.37
CA CYS A 151 -4.45 3.25 0.82
C CYS A 151 -4.48 2.99 2.33
N GLY A 152 -5.40 3.62 3.04
CA GLY A 152 -5.54 3.47 4.49
C GLY A 152 -6.14 4.68 5.18
N LEU A 153 -5.67 4.97 6.38
CA LEU A 153 -6.21 6.07 7.20
C LEU A 153 -5.85 7.44 6.64
N LYS A 154 -6.80 8.39 6.69
CA LYS A 154 -6.59 9.78 6.24
C LYS A 154 -5.39 10.46 6.91
N ALA A 155 -5.22 10.27 8.21
CA ALA A 155 -4.06 10.81 8.92
C ALA A 155 -2.71 10.25 8.44
N MET A 156 -2.67 9.05 7.86
CA MET A 156 -1.46 8.49 7.23
C MET A 156 -1.12 9.24 5.93
N GLU A 157 -2.11 9.61 5.14
CA GLU A 157 -1.91 10.29 3.85
C GLU A 157 -1.07 11.56 4.01
N GLU A 158 -1.38 12.40 4.98
CA GLU A 158 -0.65 13.64 5.25
C GLU A 158 0.83 13.36 5.55
N GLY A 159 1.11 12.39 6.41
CA GLY A 159 2.48 11.98 6.74
C GLY A 159 3.23 11.40 5.54
N VAL A 160 2.56 10.64 4.69
CA VAL A 160 3.13 10.07 3.46
C VAL A 160 3.47 11.17 2.45
N LEU A 161 2.56 12.12 2.22
CA LEU A 161 2.81 13.24 1.31
C LEU A 161 3.95 14.13 1.81
N LEU A 162 4.04 14.34 3.14
CA LEU A 162 5.17 15.05 3.75
C LEU A 162 6.49 14.30 3.50
N ALA A 163 6.53 13.00 3.71
CA ALA A 163 7.74 12.19 3.48
C ALA A 163 8.18 12.20 2.00
N LEU A 164 7.24 12.17 1.05
CA LEU A 164 7.54 12.32 -0.38
C LEU A 164 8.10 13.70 -0.71
N ARG A 165 7.51 14.76 -0.11
CA ARG A 165 8.02 16.14 -0.25
C ARG A 165 9.44 16.28 0.26
N ASP A 166 9.71 15.73 1.44
CA ASP A 166 11.03 15.82 2.05
C ASP A 166 12.07 15.02 1.24
N ALA A 167 11.69 13.85 0.70
CA ALA A 167 12.54 13.08 -0.22
C ALA A 167 12.85 13.84 -1.53
N ALA A 168 11.86 14.53 -2.11
CA ALA A 168 12.06 15.38 -3.28
C ALA A 168 13.02 16.52 -2.97
N SER A 169 12.71 17.31 -1.94
CA SER A 169 13.50 18.49 -1.54
C SER A 169 14.93 18.12 -1.16
N GLY A 170 15.13 17.04 -0.43
CA GLY A 170 16.45 16.52 -0.03
C GLY A 170 17.32 16.09 -1.22
N SER A 171 16.72 15.88 -2.39
CA SER A 171 17.39 15.51 -3.65
C SER A 171 17.43 16.65 -4.68
N GLY A 172 17.05 17.86 -4.27
CA GLY A 172 17.06 19.03 -5.14
C GLY A 172 15.91 19.10 -6.15
N LEU A 173 14.87 18.28 -5.97
CA LEU A 173 13.65 18.32 -6.78
C LEU A 173 12.67 19.34 -6.21
N ASP A 174 12.00 20.09 -7.08
CA ASP A 174 10.90 20.97 -6.68
C ASP A 174 9.65 20.12 -6.43
N TRP A 175 9.15 20.15 -5.20
CA TRP A 175 7.99 19.35 -4.82
C TRP A 175 6.70 19.75 -5.54
N GLU A 176 6.48 21.04 -5.76
CA GLU A 176 5.26 21.51 -6.42
C GLU A 176 5.23 21.05 -7.89
N GLU A 177 6.38 21.07 -8.55
CA GLU A 177 6.52 20.56 -9.90
C GLU A 177 6.31 19.05 -9.94
N VAL A 178 6.96 18.29 -9.05
CA VAL A 178 6.84 16.82 -8.93
C VAL A 178 5.40 16.43 -8.63
N ALA A 179 4.78 17.02 -7.61
CA ALA A 179 3.40 16.70 -7.21
C ALA A 179 2.40 17.05 -8.34
N GLY A 180 2.62 18.19 -9.01
CA GLY A 180 1.84 18.60 -10.18
C GLY A 180 1.96 17.58 -11.33
N SER A 181 3.16 17.09 -11.61
CA SER A 181 3.40 16.05 -12.63
C SER A 181 2.74 14.73 -12.24
N LEU A 182 2.95 14.24 -11.02
CA LEU A 182 2.34 13.01 -10.52
C LEU A 182 0.81 13.03 -10.66
N LYS A 183 0.19 14.18 -10.39
CA LYS A 183 -1.26 14.36 -10.50
C LYS A 183 -1.72 14.40 -11.96
N ARG A 184 -1.07 15.21 -12.79
CA ARG A 184 -1.44 15.35 -14.22
C ARG A 184 -1.29 14.05 -15.00
N GLU A 185 -0.28 13.27 -14.67
CA GLU A 185 0.05 12.01 -15.34
C GLU A 185 -0.66 10.80 -14.71
N GLY A 186 -1.47 11.01 -13.68
CA GLY A 186 -2.18 9.92 -12.99
C GLY A 186 -1.24 8.90 -12.34
N ARG A 187 -0.13 9.36 -11.77
CA ARG A 187 0.90 8.52 -11.13
C ARG A 187 0.82 8.47 -9.60
N LEU A 188 0.02 9.36 -8.99
CA LEU A 188 -0.27 9.36 -7.56
C LEU A 188 -1.74 9.01 -7.32
N HIS A 189 -1.97 7.90 -6.66
CA HIS A 189 -3.29 7.35 -6.37
C HIS A 189 -3.51 7.33 -4.86
N LEU A 190 -4.54 8.05 -4.40
CA LEU A 190 -4.87 8.17 -2.98
C LEU A 190 -6.29 7.62 -2.75
N GLU A 191 -6.42 6.56 -1.95
CA GLU A 191 -7.69 6.02 -1.46
C GLU A 191 -7.63 5.88 0.06
N THR A 192 -7.96 6.96 0.74
CA THR A 192 -7.89 7.05 2.20
C THR A 192 -9.26 7.34 2.80
N TYR A 193 -9.51 6.83 4.02
CA TYR A 193 -10.79 6.87 4.74
C TYR A 193 -10.61 7.23 6.21
#